data_51ac46a2f7ba43740b1428aff7f6de8d
#
_entry.id   51ac46a2f7ba43740b1428aff7f6de8d
#
_cell.length_a   1.000
_cell.length_b   1.000
_cell.length_c   1.000
_cell.angle_alpha   90.00
_cell.angle_beta   90.00
_cell.angle_gamma   90.00
#
_symmetry.space_group_name_H-M   'P 1'
#
loop_
_entity.id
_entity.type
_entity.pdbx_description
1 polymer ?
#
loop_
_entity_poly.entity_id
_entity_poly.type
_entity_poly.pdbx_seq_one_letter_code
_entity_poly.pdbx_strand_id
1 'polypeptide(L)'
;MIEKQYKNIKEVSKQLNIKEHVIRYWDSVDPKTEKIRIQGLSTRNRSGTRYFNKENINKLEQLKSVLFENGKHNYSLDLANKILSSKRNKFSELKKYNINQN
;
A
#
# COMPACT_ATOMS: atom_id res chain seq x y z
N MET A 1 17.66 19.49 -9.71
CA MET A 1 17.95 18.17 -9.13
C MET A 1 16.96 17.14 -9.63
N ILE A 2 17.46 16.03 -10.13
CA ILE A 2 16.59 14.99 -10.69
C ILE A 2 16.11 14.09 -9.58
N GLU A 3 14.81 13.97 -9.45
CA GLU A 3 14.20 13.05 -8.48
C GLU A 3 14.35 11.62 -8.98
N LYS A 4 14.61 10.69 -8.07
CA LYS A 4 14.71 9.28 -8.40
C LYS A 4 13.38 8.76 -8.91
N GLN A 5 13.40 8.11 -10.07
CA GLN A 5 12.22 7.47 -10.64
C GLN A 5 11.77 6.27 -9.81
N TYR A 6 12.73 5.55 -9.24
CA TYR A 6 12.46 4.36 -8.44
C TYR A 6 13.22 4.47 -7.13
N LYS A 7 12.56 4.02 -6.07
CA LYS A 7 13.16 3.96 -4.74
C LYS A 7 13.20 2.51 -4.28
N ASN A 8 14.18 2.19 -3.46
CA ASN A 8 14.24 0.85 -2.86
C ASN A 8 13.34 0.80 -1.61
N ILE A 9 13.17 -0.41 -1.07
CA ILE A 9 12.27 -0.60 0.06
C ILE A 9 12.74 0.17 1.30
N LYS A 10 14.03 0.30 1.50
CA LYS A 10 14.60 1.03 2.62
C LYS A 10 14.23 2.50 2.57
N GLU A 11 14.34 3.10 1.38
CA GLU A 11 13.99 4.50 1.18
C GLU A 11 12.49 4.73 1.40
N VAL A 12 11.67 3.86 0.86
CA VAL A 12 10.21 3.97 1.00
C VAL A 12 9.79 3.76 2.45
N SER A 13 10.40 2.80 3.13
CA SER A 13 10.15 2.55 4.54
C SER A 13 10.36 3.82 5.37
N LYS A 14 11.43 4.53 5.12
CA LYS A 14 11.74 5.79 5.82
C LYS A 14 10.78 6.90 5.42
N GLN A 15 10.51 7.01 4.12
CA GLN A 15 9.66 8.07 3.61
C GLN A 15 8.23 7.99 4.17
N LEU A 16 7.68 6.79 4.23
CA LEU A 16 6.30 6.58 4.63
C LEU A 16 6.15 6.18 6.09
N ASN A 17 7.25 5.99 6.78
CA ASN A 17 7.24 5.51 8.17
C ASN A 17 6.47 4.19 8.30
N ILE A 18 6.77 3.27 7.41
CA ILE A 18 6.24 1.91 7.42
C ILE A 18 7.44 0.96 7.50
N LYS A 19 7.40 0.00 8.40
CA LYS A 19 8.50 -0.94 8.55
C LYS A 19 8.65 -1.80 7.29
N GLU A 20 9.90 -2.11 6.94
CA GLU A 20 10.18 -2.89 5.73
C GLU A 20 9.46 -4.22 5.70
N HIS A 21 9.43 -4.94 6.83
CA HIS A 21 8.78 -6.25 6.86
C HIS A 21 7.26 -6.14 6.64
N VAL A 22 6.67 -5.02 6.99
CA VAL A 22 5.24 -4.77 6.75
C VAL A 22 5.00 -4.57 5.26
N ILE A 23 5.86 -3.79 4.60
CA ILE A 23 5.76 -3.58 3.15
C ILE A 23 5.91 -4.92 2.42
N ARG A 24 6.90 -5.73 2.81
CA ARG A 24 7.12 -7.04 2.22
C ARG A 24 5.92 -7.96 2.41
N TYR A 25 5.33 -7.93 3.59
CA TYR A 25 4.13 -8.73 3.87
C TYR A 25 2.97 -8.34 2.96
N TRP A 26 2.70 -7.05 2.86
CA TRP A 26 1.60 -6.57 2.00
C TRP A 26 1.82 -6.93 0.53
N ASP A 27 3.08 -6.98 0.11
CA ASP A 27 3.46 -7.25 -1.29
C ASP A 27 3.72 -8.73 -1.55
N SER A 28 3.38 -9.59 -0.62
CA SER A 28 3.67 -11.02 -0.73
C SER A 28 2.44 -11.83 -1.14
N VAL A 29 2.70 -13.05 -1.58
CA VAL A 29 1.66 -13.99 -1.97
C VAL A 29 1.05 -14.61 -0.71
N ASP A 30 -0.28 -14.64 -0.67
CA ASP A 30 -1.01 -15.35 0.39
C ASP A 30 -0.98 -16.84 0.06
N PRO A 31 -0.42 -17.67 0.93
CA PRO A 31 -0.31 -19.11 0.66
C PRO A 31 -1.67 -19.80 0.57
N LYS A 32 -2.71 -19.24 1.16
CA LYS A 32 -4.05 -19.83 1.09
C LYS A 32 -4.70 -19.66 -0.26
N THR A 33 -4.54 -18.49 -0.88
CA THR A 33 -5.17 -18.16 -2.16
C THR A 33 -4.22 -18.24 -3.33
N GLU A 34 -2.91 -18.32 -3.05
CA GLU A 34 -1.84 -18.30 -4.05
C GLU A 34 -1.82 -17.02 -4.87
N LYS A 35 -2.45 -15.96 -4.36
CA LYS A 35 -2.48 -14.65 -5.00
C LYS A 35 -1.75 -13.62 -4.16
N ILE A 36 -1.25 -12.58 -4.81
CA ILE A 36 -0.64 -11.46 -4.11
C ILE A 36 -1.69 -10.78 -3.23
N ARG A 37 -1.32 -10.51 -1.97
CA ARG A 37 -2.24 -9.88 -1.02
C ARG A 37 -2.73 -8.52 -1.50
N ILE A 38 -1.81 -7.66 -1.89
CA ILE A 38 -2.14 -6.34 -2.45
C ILE A 38 -1.34 -6.18 -3.73
N GLN A 39 -2.01 -6.04 -4.85
CA GLN A 39 -1.36 -5.85 -6.13
C GLN A 39 -0.91 -4.41 -6.31
N GLY A 40 0.17 -4.22 -7.07
CA GLY A 40 0.61 -2.90 -7.48
C GLY A 40 1.38 -2.11 -6.44
N LEU A 41 1.88 -2.77 -5.39
CA LEU A 41 2.67 -2.08 -4.37
C LEU A 41 4.13 -1.94 -4.73
N SER A 42 4.62 -2.75 -5.65
CA SER A 42 6.02 -2.68 -6.07
C SER A 42 6.17 -3.06 -7.53
N THR A 43 7.32 -2.72 -8.07
CA THR A 43 7.76 -3.16 -9.39
C THR A 43 9.01 -4.00 -9.18
N ARG A 44 9.12 -5.12 -9.88
CA ARG A 44 10.28 -6.00 -9.75
C ARG A 44 11.09 -6.04 -11.03
N ASN A 45 12.42 -6.07 -10.89
CA ASN A 45 13.28 -6.26 -12.04
C ASN A 45 13.44 -7.76 -12.31
N ARG A 46 14.30 -8.10 -13.29
CA ARG A 46 14.53 -9.50 -13.69
C ARG A 46 15.08 -10.36 -12.55
N SER A 47 15.84 -9.77 -11.66
CA SER A 47 16.41 -10.51 -10.53
C SER A 47 15.44 -10.62 -9.34
N GLY A 48 14.25 -10.04 -9.46
CA GLY A 48 13.26 -10.10 -8.39
C GLY A 48 13.39 -9.01 -7.34
N THR A 49 14.28 -8.07 -7.54
CA THR A 49 14.46 -6.96 -6.60
C THR A 49 13.29 -5.99 -6.71
N ARG A 50 12.76 -5.59 -5.55
CA ARG A 50 11.65 -4.65 -5.49
C ARG A 50 12.14 -3.22 -5.70
N TYR A 51 11.40 -2.50 -6.54
CA TYR A 51 11.53 -1.05 -6.69
C TYR A 51 10.16 -0.42 -6.59
N PHE A 52 10.13 0.83 -6.16
CA PHE A 52 8.88 1.54 -5.91
C PHE A 52 8.87 2.82 -6.72
N ASN A 53 8.00 2.88 -7.72
CA ASN A 53 7.79 4.09 -8.48
C ASN A 53 6.76 4.97 -7.77
N LYS A 54 6.45 6.11 -8.36
CA LYS A 54 5.53 7.07 -7.76
C LYS A 54 4.14 6.45 -7.51
N GLU A 55 3.65 5.66 -8.45
CA GLU A 55 2.34 5.02 -8.32
C GLU A 55 2.35 3.98 -7.20
N ASN A 56 3.42 3.21 -7.09
CA ASN A 56 3.57 2.25 -6.00
C ASN A 56 3.56 2.95 -4.65
N ILE A 57 4.28 4.04 -4.54
CA ILE A 57 4.39 4.80 -3.30
C ILE A 57 3.04 5.40 -2.93
N ASN A 58 2.33 5.98 -3.90
CA ASN A 58 1.00 6.52 -3.66
C ASN A 58 0.04 5.44 -3.14
N LYS A 59 0.11 4.25 -3.71
CA LYS A 59 -0.75 3.14 -3.29
C LYS A 59 -0.40 2.69 -1.87
N LEU A 60 0.88 2.67 -1.53
CA LEU A 60 1.32 2.36 -0.17
C LEU A 60 0.81 3.39 0.83
N GLU A 61 0.85 4.66 0.47
CA GLU A 61 0.32 5.71 1.33
C GLU A 61 -1.17 5.55 1.57
N GLN A 62 -1.91 5.26 0.50
CA GLN A 62 -3.35 5.03 0.60
C GLN A 62 -3.65 3.82 1.47
N LEU A 63 -2.90 2.74 1.28
CA LEU A 63 -3.08 1.54 2.07
C LEU A 63 -2.80 1.81 3.55
N LYS A 64 -1.74 2.54 3.83
CA LYS A 64 -1.41 2.92 5.20
C LYS A 64 -2.54 3.73 5.83
N SER A 65 -3.08 4.70 5.10
CA SER A 65 -4.17 5.52 5.59
C SER A 65 -5.43 4.71 5.88
N VAL A 66 -5.73 3.74 5.02
CA VAL A 66 -6.90 2.89 5.22
C VAL A 66 -6.72 1.97 6.43
N LEU A 67 -5.52 1.39 6.57
CA LEU A 67 -5.27 0.41 7.63
C LEU A 67 -5.02 1.04 9.00
N PHE A 68 -4.40 2.22 9.04
CA PHE A 68 -3.94 2.83 10.29
C PHE A 68 -4.48 4.24 10.50
N GLU A 69 -5.78 4.39 10.46
CA GLU A 69 -6.39 5.68 10.75
C GLU A 69 -6.23 6.00 12.23
N ASN A 70 -5.68 7.18 12.53
CA ASN A 70 -5.41 7.62 13.90
C ASN A 70 -4.53 6.64 14.68
N GLY A 71 -3.61 5.97 13.99
CA GLY A 71 -2.71 5.02 14.61
C GLY A 71 -3.33 3.68 14.95
N LYS A 72 -4.57 3.46 14.58
CA LYS A 72 -5.27 2.21 14.85
C LYS A 72 -5.51 1.43 13.57
N HIS A 73 -5.55 0.12 13.69
CA HIS A 73 -5.78 -0.79 12.58
C HIS A 73 -7.29 -0.93 12.36
N ASN A 74 -7.86 -0.15 11.46
CA ASN A 74 -9.30 -0.04 11.29
C ASN A 74 -9.93 -1.07 10.34
N TYR A 75 -9.18 -1.54 9.35
CA TYR A 75 -9.72 -2.41 8.31
C TYR A 75 -8.82 -3.61 8.11
N SER A 76 -9.43 -4.73 7.70
CA SER A 76 -8.65 -5.90 7.31
C SER A 76 -7.90 -5.59 6.00
N LEU A 77 -6.81 -6.32 5.79
CA LEU A 77 -6.02 -6.17 4.57
C LEU A 77 -6.85 -6.51 3.34
N ASP A 78 -7.71 -7.49 3.44
CA ASP A 78 -8.59 -7.91 2.35
C ASP A 78 -9.54 -6.79 1.94
N LEU A 79 -10.17 -6.14 2.91
CA LEU A 79 -11.05 -5.02 2.63
C LEU A 79 -10.28 -3.85 2.02
N ALA A 80 -9.11 -3.55 2.54
CA ALA A 80 -8.26 -2.48 2.01
C ALA A 80 -7.90 -2.75 0.56
N ASN A 81 -7.58 -4.00 0.22
CA ASN A 81 -7.28 -4.38 -1.15
C ASN A 81 -8.47 -4.14 -2.08
N LYS A 82 -9.66 -4.49 -1.63
CA LYS A 82 -10.89 -4.25 -2.42
C LYS A 82 -11.12 -2.77 -2.67
N ILE A 83 -10.90 -1.96 -1.65
CA ILE A 83 -11.05 -0.50 -1.77
C ILE A 83 -10.08 0.07 -2.80
N LEU A 84 -8.82 -0.34 -2.72
CA LEU A 84 -7.77 0.18 -3.59
C LEU A 84 -7.87 -0.35 -5.02
N SER A 85 -8.48 -1.52 -5.23
CA SER A 85 -8.65 -2.09 -6.56
C SER A 85 -9.83 -1.51 -7.32
N SER A 86 -10.67 -0.76 -6.65
CA SER A 86 -11.84 -0.17 -7.27
C SER A 86 -11.45 0.87 -8.31
N LYS A 87 -12.17 0.91 -9.42
CA LYS A 87 -11.96 1.92 -10.47
C LYS A 87 -12.32 3.32 -9.99
N ARG A 88 -13.26 3.41 -9.06
CA ARG A 88 -13.61 4.67 -8.44
C ARG A 88 -12.72 4.87 -7.23
N ASN A 89 -12.58 6.10 -6.82
CA ASN A 89 -11.79 6.41 -5.65
C ASN A 89 -12.56 6.08 -4.38
N LYS A 90 -12.72 4.80 -4.12
CA LYS A 90 -13.42 4.30 -2.93
C LYS A 90 -12.74 4.73 -1.64
N PHE A 91 -11.45 4.96 -1.69
CA PHE A 91 -10.71 5.45 -0.56
C PHE A 91 -11.26 6.80 -0.07
N SER A 92 -11.48 7.72 -0.99
CA SER A 92 -12.04 9.03 -0.65
C SER A 92 -13.47 8.92 -0.14
N GLU A 93 -14.28 8.04 -0.76
CA GLU A 93 -15.64 7.81 -0.31
C GLU A 93 -15.69 7.26 1.10
N LEU A 94 -14.84 6.28 1.38
CA LEU A 94 -14.78 5.67 2.71
C LEU A 94 -14.36 6.68 3.76
N LYS A 95 -13.37 7.51 3.43
CA LYS A 95 -12.89 8.55 4.34
C LYS A 95 -14.00 9.55 4.66
N LYS A 96 -14.78 9.89 3.65
CA LYS A 96 -15.90 10.80 3.79
C LYS A 96 -16.95 10.22 4.74
N TYR A 97 -17.27 8.93 4.60
CA TYR A 97 -18.22 8.27 5.49
C TYR A 97 -17.72 8.24 6.93
N ASN A 98 -16.45 7.96 7.13
CA ASN A 98 -15.88 7.93 8.47
C ASN A 98 -15.99 9.28 9.16
N ILE A 99 -15.78 10.36 8.43
CA ILE A 99 -15.93 11.71 8.96
C ILE A 99 -17.38 11.98 9.36
N ASN A 100 -18.31 11.53 8.54
CA ASN A 100 -19.73 11.77 8.78
C ASN A 100 -20.30 10.96 9.94
N GLN A 101 -19.66 9.89 10.31
CA GLN A 101 -20.13 9.00 11.38
C GLN A 101 -19.65 9.42 12.75
N ASN A 102 -18.80 10.39 12.83
CA ASN A 102 -18.27 10.86 14.13
C ASN A 102 -19.18 11.88 14.80
#